data_d02595dcf89ad68872c7b9321e1dccee
#
_entry.id   d02595dcf89ad68872c7b9321e1dccee
#
_cell.length_a   1.000
_cell.length_b   1.000
_cell.length_c   1.000
_cell.angle_alpha   90.00
_cell.angle_beta   90.00
_cell.angle_gamma   90.00
#
_symmetry.space_group_name_H-M   'P 1'
#
loop_
_entity.id
_entity.type
_entity.pdbx_description
1 polymer ?
#
loop_
_entity_poly.entity_id
_entity_poly.type
_entity_poly.pdbx_seq_one_letter_code
_entity_poly.pdbx_strand_id
1 'polypeptide(L)'
;MKIQVSKDKTIAQLQDAFSQEYPYLKLAFFTKPHKAYKGSPAKFLVSDGNVTLGSLEKKPHSGDLYIEPEMPTWQVERLFEEEFGLHVQVFRKSGNTWLETSVTDDLTLEEQNVKGKSSERHHFESVEPIDYREQD
;
A
#
# COMPACT_ATOMS: atom_id res chain seq x y z
N MET A 1 -12.02 2.19 -8.14
CA MET A 1 -12.30 3.31 -7.21
C MET A 1 -11.60 4.58 -7.67
N LYS A 2 -12.14 5.70 -7.30
CA LYS A 2 -11.51 7.00 -7.54
C LYS A 2 -10.97 7.54 -6.23
N ILE A 3 -9.69 7.89 -6.20
CA ILE A 3 -9.08 8.57 -5.05
C ILE A 3 -8.78 9.99 -5.43
N GLN A 4 -9.35 10.93 -4.70
CA GLN A 4 -9.05 12.35 -4.89
C GLN A 4 -7.79 12.70 -4.10
N VAL A 5 -6.79 13.20 -4.81
CA VAL A 5 -5.50 13.62 -4.22
C VAL A 5 -5.45 15.14 -4.25
N SER A 6 -5.23 15.73 -3.09
CA SER A 6 -5.07 17.18 -2.97
C SER A 6 -4.00 17.51 -1.94
N LYS A 7 -3.44 18.71 -2.03
CA LYS A 7 -2.37 19.14 -1.12
C LYS A 7 -2.77 19.10 0.34
N ASP A 8 -4.02 19.39 0.63
CA ASP A 8 -4.52 19.52 2.00
C ASP A 8 -4.92 18.17 2.60
N LYS A 9 -5.03 17.13 1.78
CA LYS A 9 -5.38 15.81 2.25
C LYS A 9 -4.22 15.23 3.04
N THR A 10 -4.55 14.55 4.15
CA THR A 10 -3.52 13.90 4.98
C THR A 10 -3.26 12.47 4.52
N ILE A 11 -2.12 11.94 4.93
CA ILE A 11 -1.78 10.52 4.71
C ILE A 11 -2.89 9.63 5.26
N ALA A 12 -3.35 9.88 6.48
CA ALA A 12 -4.39 9.06 7.10
C ALA A 12 -5.67 9.03 6.28
N GLN A 13 -6.08 10.17 5.72
CA GLN A 13 -7.28 10.23 4.88
C GLN A 13 -7.14 9.37 3.64
N LEU A 14 -5.98 9.39 3.00
CA LEU A 14 -5.73 8.58 1.82
C LEU A 14 -5.65 7.10 2.16
N GLN A 15 -4.98 6.77 3.26
CA GLN A 15 -4.89 5.40 3.75
C GLN A 15 -6.27 4.83 4.06
N ASP A 16 -7.13 5.60 4.72
CA ASP A 16 -8.48 5.16 5.06
C ASP A 16 -9.33 4.92 3.82
N ALA A 17 -9.26 5.80 2.83
CA ALA A 17 -10.00 5.64 1.58
C ALA A 17 -9.60 4.35 0.86
N PHE A 18 -8.30 4.07 0.80
CA PHE A 18 -7.80 2.87 0.16
C PHE A 18 -8.21 1.60 0.92
N SER A 19 -8.07 1.61 2.24
CA SER A 19 -8.38 0.45 3.08
C SER A 19 -9.87 0.18 3.21
N GLN A 20 -10.72 1.17 2.98
CA GLN A 20 -12.17 0.94 2.89
C GLN A 20 -12.52 0.10 1.68
N GLU A 21 -11.84 0.32 0.57
CA GLU A 21 -12.06 -0.46 -0.66
C GLU A 21 -11.36 -1.82 -0.60
N TYR A 22 -10.18 -1.86 -0.02
CA TYR A 22 -9.37 -3.08 0.10
C TYR A 22 -9.01 -3.32 1.57
N PRO A 23 -9.93 -3.94 2.34
CA PRO A 23 -9.77 -4.04 3.81
C PRO A 23 -8.53 -4.81 4.28
N TYR A 24 -7.97 -5.65 3.43
CA TYR A 24 -6.79 -6.43 3.78
C TYR A 24 -5.51 -5.87 3.18
N LEU A 25 -5.59 -4.65 2.65
CA LEU A 25 -4.44 -3.91 2.12
C LEU A 25 -4.35 -2.56 2.80
N LYS A 26 -3.14 -2.01 2.85
CA LYS A 26 -2.95 -0.62 3.25
C LYS A 26 -1.84 0.02 2.45
N LEU A 27 -1.91 1.34 2.30
CA LEU A 27 -0.84 2.13 1.72
C LEU A 27 0.07 2.65 2.83
N ALA A 28 1.36 2.62 2.59
CA ALA A 28 2.33 3.31 3.44
C ALA A 28 3.09 4.31 2.57
N PHE A 29 3.46 5.45 3.16
CA PHE A 29 4.11 6.54 2.46
C PHE A 29 5.55 6.68 2.93
N PHE A 30 6.45 6.95 2.01
CA PHE A 30 7.88 7.05 2.26
C PHE A 30 8.44 8.34 1.68
N THR A 31 9.55 8.81 2.23
CA THR A 31 10.22 10.02 1.73
C THR A 31 11.10 9.75 0.53
N LYS A 32 11.41 8.48 0.25
CA LYS A 32 12.25 8.08 -0.89
C LYS A 32 11.62 6.89 -1.62
N PRO A 33 11.84 6.76 -2.95
CA PRO A 33 11.31 5.65 -3.73
C PRO A 33 12.02 4.35 -3.39
N HIS A 34 11.31 3.22 -3.63
CA HIS A 34 11.92 1.89 -3.59
C HIS A 34 12.19 1.39 -5.01
N LYS A 35 13.09 0.43 -5.14
CA LYS A 35 13.36 -0.23 -6.41
C LYS A 35 12.37 -1.36 -6.64
N ALA A 36 12.17 -1.72 -7.91
CA ALA A 36 11.31 -2.84 -8.27
C ALA A 36 11.72 -4.12 -7.52
N TYR A 37 10.73 -4.86 -7.02
CA TYR A 37 10.90 -6.10 -6.26
C TYR A 37 11.72 -5.95 -4.97
N LYS A 38 11.93 -4.72 -4.53
CA LYS A 38 12.58 -4.45 -3.24
C LYS A 38 11.64 -3.63 -2.37
N GLY A 39 11.65 -3.94 -1.07
CA GLY A 39 10.86 -3.23 -0.10
C GLY A 39 11.39 -1.82 0.14
N SER A 40 10.55 -1.00 0.72
CA SER A 40 10.90 0.37 1.11
C SER A 40 11.63 0.32 2.46
N PRO A 41 12.80 0.99 2.58
CA PRO A 41 13.50 1.01 3.88
C PRO A 41 12.66 1.70 4.94
N ALA A 42 12.54 1.05 6.10
CA ALA A 42 11.71 1.54 7.22
C ALA A 42 12.13 2.93 7.71
N LYS A 43 13.41 3.27 7.59
CA LYS A 43 13.92 4.59 8.01
C LYS A 43 13.35 5.75 7.20
N PHE A 44 12.76 5.48 6.05
CA PHE A 44 12.11 6.50 5.21
C PHE A 44 10.59 6.52 5.38
N LEU A 45 10.04 5.69 6.24
CA LEU A 45 8.60 5.63 6.48
C LEU A 45 8.12 6.94 7.11
N VAL A 46 7.02 7.47 6.54
CA VAL A 46 6.31 8.60 7.13
C VAL A 46 5.20 8.04 8.01
N SER A 47 5.43 7.97 9.32
CA SER A 47 4.51 7.34 10.26
C SER A 47 3.42 8.26 10.80
N ASP A 48 3.59 9.58 10.68
CA ASP A 48 2.60 10.54 11.15
C ASP A 48 1.50 10.72 10.11
N GLY A 49 0.32 10.18 10.42
CA GLY A 49 -0.83 10.26 9.53
C GLY A 49 -1.38 11.67 9.32
N ASN A 50 -0.99 12.64 10.13
CA ASN A 50 -1.43 14.04 9.98
C ASN A 50 -0.59 14.84 8.98
N VAL A 51 0.48 14.25 8.47
CA VAL A 51 1.29 14.89 7.42
C VAL A 51 0.43 15.05 6.16
N THR A 52 0.47 16.23 5.56
CA THR A 52 -0.29 16.49 4.34
C THR A 52 0.43 15.98 3.12
N LEU A 53 -0.32 15.61 2.11
CA LEU A 53 0.26 15.14 0.85
C LEU A 53 1.09 16.23 0.19
N GLY A 54 0.65 17.49 0.30
CA GLY A 54 1.37 18.62 -0.27
C GLY A 54 2.80 18.78 0.24
N SER A 55 3.06 18.35 1.48
CA SER A 55 4.40 18.42 2.06
C SER A 55 5.33 17.32 1.52
N LEU A 56 4.79 16.27 0.94
CA LEU A 56 5.55 15.14 0.40
C LEU A 56 5.68 15.18 -1.12
N GLU A 57 4.75 15.83 -1.80
CA GLU A 57 4.68 15.82 -3.25
C GLU A 57 5.89 16.51 -3.90
N LYS A 58 6.48 15.84 -4.88
CA LYS A 58 7.51 16.39 -5.74
C LYS A 58 6.90 17.08 -6.96
N LYS A 59 5.66 16.75 -7.28
CA LYS A 59 4.89 17.33 -8.39
C LYS A 59 3.62 17.93 -7.82
N PRO A 60 3.62 19.23 -7.48
CA PRO A 60 2.48 19.84 -6.78
C PRO A 60 1.30 20.05 -7.71
N HIS A 61 0.37 19.12 -7.70
CA HIS A 61 -0.93 19.31 -8.34
C HIS A 61 -1.97 18.45 -7.64
N SER A 62 -3.23 18.77 -7.87
CA SER A 62 -4.35 18.01 -7.35
C SER A 62 -4.99 17.27 -8.51
N GLY A 63 -5.58 16.12 -8.24
CA GLY A 63 -6.25 15.35 -9.26
C GLY A 63 -6.84 14.07 -8.71
N ASP A 64 -7.44 13.31 -9.61
CA ASP A 64 -8.04 12.04 -9.27
C ASP A 64 -7.18 10.89 -9.79
N LEU A 65 -7.01 9.87 -8.95
CA LEU A 65 -6.44 8.59 -9.38
C LEU A 65 -7.56 7.56 -9.49
N TYR A 66 -7.55 6.84 -10.59
CA TYR A 66 -8.47 5.74 -10.80
C TYR A 66 -7.73 4.43 -10.58
N ILE A 67 -8.15 3.68 -9.58
CA ILE A 67 -7.54 2.42 -9.18
C ILE A 67 -8.57 1.32 -9.36
N GLU A 68 -8.19 0.28 -10.10
CA GLU A 68 -9.08 -0.84 -10.39
C GLU A 68 -8.56 -2.12 -9.75
N PRO A 69 -9.45 -3.05 -9.36
CA PRO A 69 -9.04 -4.31 -8.72
C PRO A 69 -8.09 -5.15 -9.56
N GLU A 70 -8.17 -5.03 -10.88
CA GLU A 70 -7.36 -5.81 -11.83
C GLU A 70 -5.97 -5.25 -12.02
N MET A 71 -5.68 -4.07 -11.49
CA MET A 71 -4.35 -3.47 -11.63
C MET A 71 -3.31 -4.25 -10.84
N PRO A 72 -2.15 -4.56 -11.44
CA PRO A 72 -1.03 -5.09 -10.67
C PRO A 72 -0.61 -4.09 -9.59
N THR A 73 -0.18 -4.59 -8.47
CA THR A 73 0.20 -3.76 -7.32
C THR A 73 1.26 -2.72 -7.69
N TRP A 74 2.27 -3.11 -8.49
CA TRP A 74 3.33 -2.18 -8.92
C TRP A 74 2.77 -1.01 -9.72
N GLN A 75 1.69 -1.22 -10.47
CA GLN A 75 1.09 -0.14 -11.27
C GLN A 75 0.47 0.92 -10.38
N VAL A 76 -0.18 0.50 -9.29
CA VAL A 76 -0.76 1.44 -8.32
C VAL A 76 0.34 2.30 -7.70
N GLU A 77 1.41 1.68 -7.27
CA GLU A 77 2.55 2.40 -6.68
C GLU A 77 3.16 3.37 -7.68
N ARG A 78 3.28 2.95 -8.93
CA ARG A 78 3.82 3.78 -10.00
C ARG A 78 2.94 4.98 -10.32
N LEU A 79 1.62 4.80 -10.31
CA LEU A 79 0.69 5.90 -10.56
C LEU A 79 0.86 7.02 -9.52
N PHE A 80 0.98 6.66 -8.24
CA PHE A 80 1.22 7.67 -7.22
C PHE A 80 2.52 8.43 -7.46
N GLU A 81 3.55 7.72 -7.86
CA GLU A 81 4.86 8.35 -8.11
C GLU A 81 4.84 9.23 -9.36
N GLU A 82 4.30 8.73 -10.45
CA GLU A 82 4.29 9.45 -11.73
C GLU A 82 3.38 10.67 -11.70
N GLU A 83 2.21 10.54 -11.10
CA GLU A 83 1.22 11.62 -11.10
C GLU A 83 1.48 12.67 -10.02
N PHE A 84 1.97 12.27 -8.87
CA PHE A 84 2.09 13.17 -7.72
C PHE A 84 3.47 13.21 -7.07
N GLY A 85 4.38 12.37 -7.50
CA GLY A 85 5.69 12.27 -6.86
C GLY A 85 5.61 11.73 -5.43
N LEU A 86 4.59 10.91 -5.15
CA LEU A 86 4.41 10.28 -3.86
C LEU A 86 4.98 8.86 -3.91
N HIS A 87 5.80 8.52 -2.91
CA HIS A 87 6.43 7.20 -2.83
C HIS A 87 5.61 6.33 -1.90
N VAL A 88 4.87 5.37 -2.46
CA VAL A 88 4.00 4.50 -1.71
C VAL A 88 4.43 3.04 -1.84
N GLN A 89 4.09 2.27 -0.81
CA GLN A 89 4.24 0.83 -0.80
C GLN A 89 2.91 0.24 -0.34
N VAL A 90 2.41 -0.74 -1.07
CA VAL A 90 1.23 -1.49 -0.65
C VAL A 90 1.66 -2.58 0.32
N PHE A 91 0.95 -2.69 1.43
CA PHE A 91 1.13 -3.76 2.41
C PHE A 91 -0.11 -4.63 2.41
N ARG A 92 0.09 -5.91 2.64
CA ARG A 92 -0.98 -6.90 2.73
C ARG A 92 -1.03 -7.49 4.13
N LYS A 93 -2.25 -7.70 4.63
CA LYS A 93 -2.46 -8.36 5.91
C LYS A 93 -1.91 -9.80 5.86
N SER A 94 -1.19 -10.20 6.90
CA SER A 94 -0.68 -11.55 7.08
C SER A 94 -0.86 -11.94 8.54
N GLY A 95 -1.92 -12.72 8.82
CA GLY A 95 -2.33 -12.98 10.20
C GLY A 95 -2.71 -11.66 10.88
N ASN A 96 -1.99 -11.29 11.93
CA ASN A 96 -2.19 -10.01 12.63
C ASN A 96 -1.05 -9.02 12.38
N THR A 97 -0.27 -9.23 11.33
CA THR A 97 0.79 -8.30 10.91
C THR A 97 0.54 -7.82 9.48
N TRP A 98 1.42 -6.92 9.02
CA TRP A 98 1.39 -6.40 7.66
C TRP A 98 2.70 -6.73 6.96
N LEU A 99 2.61 -7.24 5.72
CA LEU A 99 3.76 -7.57 4.90
C LEU A 99 3.84 -6.66 3.69
N GLU A 100 5.04 -6.26 3.33
CA GLU A 100 5.28 -5.59 2.06
C GLU A 100 5.01 -6.55 0.91
N THR A 101 4.40 -6.04 -0.16
CA THR A 101 4.09 -6.83 -1.35
C THR A 101 5.12 -6.67 -2.45
N SER A 102 6.35 -6.32 -2.10
CA SER A 102 7.39 -5.99 -3.07
C SER A 102 7.79 -7.16 -3.96
N VAL A 103 7.80 -8.38 -3.44
CA VAL A 103 8.17 -9.57 -4.21
C VAL A 103 7.00 -10.06 -5.07
N THR A 104 5.77 -9.86 -4.62
CA THR A 104 4.56 -10.29 -5.33
C THR A 104 3.80 -9.13 -5.97
N ASP A 105 4.49 -8.05 -6.32
CA ASP A 105 3.83 -6.85 -6.82
C ASP A 105 3.24 -7.00 -8.23
N ASP A 106 3.48 -8.13 -8.90
CA ASP A 106 2.78 -8.49 -10.13
C ASP A 106 1.35 -8.97 -9.89
N LEU A 107 1.01 -9.35 -8.67
CA LEU A 107 -0.37 -9.70 -8.33
C LEU A 107 -1.26 -8.47 -8.37
N THR A 108 -2.51 -8.68 -8.76
CA THR A 108 -3.50 -7.59 -8.78
C THR A 108 -3.89 -7.20 -7.35
N LEU A 109 -4.48 -6.02 -7.20
CA LEU A 109 -4.99 -5.60 -5.90
C LEU A 109 -6.02 -6.59 -5.37
N GLU A 110 -6.90 -7.09 -6.24
CA GLU A 110 -7.89 -8.09 -5.85
C GLU A 110 -7.23 -9.36 -5.32
N GLU A 111 -6.23 -9.88 -6.04
CA GLU A 111 -5.50 -11.07 -5.62
C GLU A 111 -4.78 -10.85 -4.28
N GLN A 112 -4.16 -9.69 -4.10
CA GLN A 112 -3.51 -9.34 -2.84
C GLN A 112 -4.52 -9.28 -1.69
N ASN A 113 -5.66 -8.66 -1.94
CA ASN A 113 -6.69 -8.52 -0.92
C ASN A 113 -7.25 -9.88 -0.50
N VAL A 114 -7.47 -10.78 -1.46
CA VAL A 114 -7.93 -12.14 -1.20
C VAL A 114 -6.89 -12.92 -0.39
N LYS A 115 -5.61 -12.80 -0.74
CA LYS A 115 -4.53 -13.43 0.04
C LYS A 115 -4.50 -12.92 1.47
N GLY A 116 -4.68 -11.62 1.65
CA GLY A 116 -4.73 -11.02 2.98
C GLY A 116 -5.87 -11.57 3.82
N LYS A 117 -7.04 -11.68 3.23
CA LYS A 117 -8.21 -12.26 3.90
C LYS A 117 -7.96 -13.72 4.30
N SER A 118 -7.42 -14.51 3.38
CA SER A 118 -7.11 -15.93 3.62
C SER A 118 -6.08 -16.11 4.74
N SER A 119 -5.12 -15.18 4.86
CA SER A 119 -4.09 -15.28 5.88
C SER A 119 -4.65 -15.15 7.30
N GLU A 120 -5.68 -14.34 7.49
CA GLU A 120 -6.33 -14.22 8.79
C GLU A 120 -6.99 -15.53 9.21
N ARG A 121 -7.65 -16.18 8.26
CA ARG A 121 -8.28 -17.47 8.49
C ARG A 121 -7.25 -18.54 8.85
N HIS A 122 -6.16 -18.60 8.10
CA HIS A 122 -5.08 -19.54 8.39
C HIS A 122 -4.45 -19.30 9.74
N HIS A 123 -4.30 -18.04 10.14
CA HIS A 123 -3.72 -17.68 11.42
C HIS A 123 -4.55 -18.25 12.58
N PHE A 124 -5.87 -18.21 12.48
CA PHE A 124 -6.74 -18.73 13.53
C PHE A 124 -6.91 -20.25 13.50
N GLU A 125 -6.76 -20.87 12.35
CA GLU A 125 -6.91 -22.33 12.18
C GLU A 125 -5.63 -23.10 12.43
N SER A 126 -4.49 -22.46 12.27
CA SER A 126 -3.20 -23.11 12.43
C SER A 126 -2.76 -23.07 13.88
N VAL A 127 -2.49 -24.26 14.43
CA VAL A 127 -1.91 -24.42 15.78
C VAL A 127 -0.41 -24.63 15.76
N GLU A 128 0.18 -24.71 14.58
CA GLU A 128 1.62 -24.89 14.45
C GLU A 128 2.30 -23.55 14.23
N PRO A 129 3.43 -23.29 14.91
CA PRO A 129 4.23 -22.12 14.63
C PRO A 129 4.94 -22.30 13.29
N ILE A 130 4.20 -22.18 12.23
CA ILE A 130 4.78 -22.23 10.89
C ILE A 130 5.54 -20.93 10.70
N ASP A 131 6.73 -21.06 10.14
CA ASP A 131 7.50 -19.88 9.74
C ASP A 131 6.85 -19.31 8.49
N TYR A 132 5.99 -18.35 8.68
CA TYR A 132 5.28 -17.69 7.59
C TYR A 132 6.12 -16.63 6.92
N ARG A 133 7.31 -16.92 6.60
CA ARG A 133 8.04 -16.02 5.72
C ARG A 133 7.48 -16.17 4.33
N GLU A 134 6.26 -15.75 4.17
CA GLU A 134 5.78 -15.51 2.83
C GLU A 134 6.64 -14.42 2.26
N GLN A 135 7.28 -14.76 1.19
CA GLN A 135 8.17 -13.86 0.47
C GLN A 135 7.32 -13.03 -0.46
N ASP A 136 6.68 -12.04 0.07
CA ASP A 136 5.93 -11.11 -0.77
C ASP A 136 6.75 -9.91 -1.18
#